data_fe1f19d388836211dfd5ac1c8d50cdc8
#
_entry.id   fe1f19d388836211dfd5ac1c8d50cdc8
#
_cell.length_a   1.000
_cell.length_b   1.000
_cell.length_c   1.000
_cell.angle_alpha   90.00
_cell.angle_beta   90.00
_cell.angle_gamma   90.00
#
_symmetry.space_group_name_H-M   'P 1'
#
loop_
_entity.id
_entity.type
_entity.pdbx_description
1 polymer ?
#
loop_
_entity_poly.entity_id
_entity_poly.type
_entity_poly.pdbx_seq_one_letter_code
_entity_poly.pdbx_strand_id
1 'polypeptide(L)'
;MATTKAHRDYHPAKHTAAPRGAAVRRRIEIPKNAEQLDIKIGGRQVKLTNLKKLFWPELKITKRDLLQYYADVASVLLPHLQDRAMVMKRYPNGAAGDFFFMKRAPSPRPTWIELCSIEHGSGNVIDFPIIQDLPALLWVINLGCIDLNQWYARCDDVDRPDYLHFDLDPVPGATWENVLQTALVVREALDSLKMPSYPKTTGSKGIHIYVPIVRGPTQKQVWTLAKEIAHVLASANPELITAIYKVAKRPKGRVLVDYNQNAWGRTLASIYSVRPTPKATVSTPVTWKEIEKGCKIDDFDLRNVSKRIEKVGDLWKPLLDKKKRFDLKPYLK
;
A
#
# COMPACT_ATOMS: atom_id res chain seq x y z
N MET A 1 8.74 27.14 12.28
CA MET A 1 8.99 25.67 12.41
C MET A 1 7.90 25.10 13.31
N ALA A 2 6.85 24.55 12.73
CA ALA A 2 5.76 23.96 13.48
C ALA A 2 6.09 22.49 13.76
N THR A 3 6.38 22.19 15.02
CA THR A 3 6.51 20.81 15.51
C THR A 3 5.12 20.19 15.50
N THR A 4 4.91 19.24 14.63
CA THR A 4 3.67 18.47 14.52
C THR A 4 3.52 17.63 15.79
N LYS A 5 2.68 18.05 16.73
CA LYS A 5 2.27 17.22 17.86
C LYS A 5 1.19 16.25 17.38
N ALA A 6 1.45 14.96 17.41
CA ALA A 6 0.41 13.94 17.32
C ALA A 6 -0.47 14.08 18.56
N HIS A 7 -1.79 14.24 18.37
CA HIS A 7 -2.72 14.39 19.50
C HIS A 7 -2.84 13.10 20.32
N ARG A 8 -2.95 13.25 21.65
CA ARG A 8 -2.76 12.26 22.72
C ARG A 8 -3.76 11.09 22.80
N ASP A 9 -4.66 10.90 21.87
CA ASP A 9 -5.69 9.85 21.98
C ASP A 9 -5.37 8.54 21.22
N TYR A 10 -4.17 8.45 20.62
CA TYR A 10 -3.67 7.19 20.14
C TYR A 10 -2.94 6.45 21.27
N HIS A 11 -3.65 5.51 21.89
CA HIS A 11 -3.00 4.50 22.71
C HIS A 11 -2.50 3.41 21.76
N PRO A 12 -1.17 3.22 21.60
CA PRO A 12 -0.66 2.09 20.86
C PRO A 12 -1.29 0.83 21.47
N ALA A 13 -2.04 0.10 20.67
CA ALA A 13 -2.58 -1.16 21.11
C ALA A 13 -1.43 -1.98 21.69
N LYS A 14 -1.50 -2.33 22.98
CA LYS A 14 -0.53 -3.25 23.57
C LYS A 14 -0.63 -4.51 22.73
N HIS A 15 0.34 -4.71 21.84
CA HIS A 15 0.46 -5.92 21.06
C HIS A 15 0.68 -7.06 22.05
N THR A 16 -0.38 -7.67 22.51
CA THR A 16 -0.29 -9.02 23.04
C THR A 16 0.11 -9.86 21.85
N ALA A 17 1.36 -10.32 21.87
CA ALA A 17 1.86 -11.28 20.90
C ALA A 17 0.77 -12.35 20.72
N ALA A 18 0.37 -12.59 19.48
CA ALA A 18 -0.61 -13.61 19.18
C ALA A 18 -0.18 -14.90 19.91
N PRO A 19 -1.08 -15.59 20.62
CA PRO A 19 -0.72 -16.79 21.34
C PRO A 19 -0.01 -17.74 20.36
N ARG A 20 1.17 -18.22 20.74
CA ARG A 20 1.90 -19.27 20.03
C ARG A 20 1.08 -20.54 20.11
N GLY A 21 0.28 -20.78 19.10
CA GLY A 21 -0.60 -21.91 18.96
C GLY A 21 -1.47 -21.62 17.76
N ALA A 22 -1.01 -22.00 16.57
CA ALA A 22 -1.77 -21.85 15.34
C ALA A 22 -2.97 -22.80 15.38
N ALA A 23 -4.05 -22.39 16.02
CA ALA A 23 -5.35 -22.87 15.63
C ALA A 23 -5.50 -22.46 14.16
N VAL A 24 -5.66 -23.43 13.27
CA VAL A 24 -6.03 -23.21 11.86
C VAL A 24 -7.27 -22.32 11.90
N ARG A 25 -7.08 -21.00 11.71
CA ARG A 25 -8.20 -20.05 11.70
C ARG A 25 -9.05 -20.47 10.52
N ARG A 26 -10.25 -20.96 10.81
CA ARG A 26 -11.21 -21.39 9.79
C ARG A 26 -11.36 -20.25 8.78
N ARG A 27 -11.14 -20.53 7.50
CA ARG A 27 -11.33 -19.57 6.41
C ARG A 27 -12.73 -18.97 6.51
N ILE A 28 -12.85 -17.66 6.46
CA ILE A 28 -14.14 -16.98 6.41
C ILE A 28 -14.67 -17.10 5.00
N GLU A 29 -15.84 -17.69 4.84
CA GLU A 29 -16.52 -17.81 3.58
C GLU A 29 -17.77 -16.92 3.58
N ILE A 30 -17.83 -15.98 2.60
CA ILE A 30 -18.99 -15.13 2.39
C ILE A 30 -19.90 -15.83 1.35
N PRO A 31 -21.14 -16.19 1.71
CA PRO A 31 -22.05 -16.96 0.84
C PRO A 31 -22.31 -16.25 -0.50
N LYS A 32 -22.29 -16.99 -1.59
CA LYS A 32 -22.47 -16.44 -2.95
C LYS A 32 -23.87 -15.85 -3.18
N ASN A 33 -24.88 -16.42 -2.54
CA ASN A 33 -26.27 -16.04 -2.74
C ASN A 33 -26.77 -14.94 -1.82
N ALA A 34 -25.96 -14.52 -0.83
CA ALA A 34 -26.33 -13.48 0.12
C ALA A 34 -26.39 -12.10 -0.55
N GLU A 35 -27.44 -11.33 -0.24
CA GLU A 35 -27.52 -9.89 -0.57
C GLU A 35 -26.86 -9.05 0.49
N GLN A 36 -27.02 -9.48 1.75
CA GLN A 36 -26.36 -8.91 2.93
C GLN A 36 -25.99 -10.02 3.90
N LEU A 37 -25.06 -9.76 4.79
CA LEU A 37 -24.59 -10.71 5.77
C LEU A 37 -24.15 -9.97 7.05
N ASP A 38 -24.67 -10.39 8.19
CA ASP A 38 -24.12 -10.03 9.48
C ASP A 38 -23.18 -11.15 9.95
N ILE A 39 -21.90 -10.84 10.08
CA ILE A 39 -20.87 -11.81 10.43
C ILE A 39 -20.16 -11.40 11.72
N LYS A 40 -19.97 -12.36 12.64
CA LYS A 40 -19.21 -12.17 13.88
C LYS A 40 -17.79 -12.70 13.73
N ILE A 41 -16.79 -11.83 13.88
CA ILE A 41 -15.37 -12.16 13.73
C ILE A 41 -14.63 -11.63 14.94
N GLY A 42 -13.97 -12.48 15.71
CA GLY A 42 -13.19 -12.05 16.89
C GLY A 42 -14.02 -11.26 17.92
N GLY A 43 -15.30 -11.58 18.07
CA GLY A 43 -16.21 -10.88 18.97
C GLY A 43 -16.86 -9.62 18.39
N ARG A 44 -16.40 -9.11 17.24
CA ARG A 44 -16.93 -7.92 16.57
C ARG A 44 -17.95 -8.30 15.51
N GLN A 45 -19.07 -7.57 15.46
CA GLN A 45 -20.10 -7.76 14.43
C GLN A 45 -19.84 -6.82 13.26
N VAL A 46 -19.79 -7.38 12.05
CA VAL A 46 -19.59 -6.65 10.81
C VAL A 46 -20.79 -6.89 9.90
N LYS A 47 -21.49 -5.83 9.52
CA LYS A 47 -22.59 -5.88 8.55
C LYS A 47 -22.03 -5.66 7.15
N LEU A 48 -22.17 -6.65 6.27
CA LEU A 48 -21.82 -6.59 4.86
C LEU A 48 -23.08 -6.40 4.03
N THR A 49 -23.06 -5.46 3.09
CA THR A 49 -24.27 -5.05 2.34
C THR A 49 -24.01 -4.99 0.85
N ASN A 50 -25.07 -5.08 0.04
CA ASN A 50 -25.02 -4.97 -1.41
C ASN A 50 -24.03 -5.99 -2.04
N LEU A 51 -24.00 -7.21 -1.52
CA LEU A 51 -23.02 -8.22 -1.88
C LEU A 51 -23.08 -8.63 -3.36
N LYS A 52 -24.29 -8.60 -3.95
CA LYS A 52 -24.50 -8.91 -5.37
C LYS A 52 -24.18 -7.76 -6.32
N LYS A 53 -23.91 -6.54 -5.80
CA LYS A 53 -23.59 -5.40 -6.64
C LYS A 53 -22.35 -5.69 -7.49
N LEU A 54 -22.46 -5.56 -8.81
CA LEU A 54 -21.34 -5.72 -9.73
C LEU A 54 -20.35 -4.57 -9.55
N PHE A 55 -19.12 -4.89 -9.19
CA PHE A 55 -18.01 -3.94 -9.10
C PHE A 55 -17.17 -3.90 -10.37
N TRP A 56 -17.09 -5.03 -11.10
CA TRP A 56 -16.59 -5.13 -12.47
C TRP A 56 -17.59 -5.91 -13.31
N PRO A 57 -18.53 -5.22 -13.98
CA PRO A 57 -19.60 -5.87 -14.75
C PRO A 57 -19.05 -6.82 -15.84
N GLU A 58 -18.07 -6.37 -16.62
CA GLU A 58 -17.45 -7.15 -17.70
C GLU A 58 -16.79 -8.45 -17.21
N LEU A 59 -16.25 -8.42 -15.99
CA LEU A 59 -15.64 -9.59 -15.36
C LEU A 59 -16.63 -10.41 -14.52
N LYS A 60 -17.87 -9.92 -14.36
CA LYS A 60 -18.89 -10.48 -13.46
C LYS A 60 -18.40 -10.58 -12.01
N ILE A 61 -17.50 -9.68 -11.60
CA ILE A 61 -16.98 -9.61 -10.23
C ILE A 61 -17.92 -8.73 -9.40
N THR A 62 -18.40 -9.27 -8.30
CA THR A 62 -19.29 -8.60 -7.37
C THR A 62 -18.53 -7.98 -6.19
N LYS A 63 -19.23 -7.14 -5.41
CA LYS A 63 -18.72 -6.65 -4.12
C LYS A 63 -18.41 -7.80 -3.16
N ARG A 64 -19.19 -8.88 -3.20
CA ARG A 64 -18.94 -10.10 -2.45
C ARG A 64 -17.57 -10.69 -2.80
N ASP A 65 -17.22 -10.75 -4.07
CA ASP A 65 -15.95 -11.33 -4.52
C ASP A 65 -14.77 -10.48 -4.09
N LEU A 66 -14.92 -9.15 -4.11
CA LEU A 66 -13.93 -8.22 -3.56
C LEU A 66 -13.73 -8.43 -2.04
N LEU A 67 -14.81 -8.54 -1.27
CA LEU A 67 -14.76 -8.80 0.17
C LEU A 67 -14.12 -10.16 0.47
N GLN A 68 -14.47 -11.20 -0.30
CA GLN A 68 -13.88 -12.53 -0.16
C GLN A 68 -12.37 -12.51 -0.43
N TYR A 69 -11.94 -11.84 -1.49
CA TYR A 69 -10.53 -11.67 -1.79
C TYR A 69 -9.77 -11.05 -0.61
N TYR A 70 -10.27 -9.95 -0.04
CA TYR A 70 -9.62 -9.31 1.09
C TYR A 70 -9.66 -10.18 2.37
N ALA A 71 -10.69 -10.98 2.56
CA ALA A 71 -10.72 -11.98 3.65
C ALA A 71 -9.65 -13.05 3.46
N ASP A 72 -9.48 -13.53 2.23
CA ASP A 72 -8.50 -14.57 1.89
C ASP A 72 -7.04 -14.10 2.04
N VAL A 73 -6.74 -12.85 1.68
CA VAL A 73 -5.36 -12.29 1.77
C VAL A 73 -5.07 -11.59 3.10
N ALA A 74 -6.04 -11.50 4.01
CA ALA A 74 -5.92 -10.73 5.24
C ALA A 74 -4.72 -11.12 6.10
N SER A 75 -4.38 -12.41 6.17
CA SER A 75 -3.27 -12.90 7.00
C SER A 75 -1.89 -12.35 6.59
N VAL A 76 -1.71 -12.06 5.30
CA VAL A 76 -0.47 -11.49 4.76
C VAL A 76 -0.57 -9.96 4.57
N LEU A 77 -1.77 -9.42 4.39
CA LEU A 77 -1.99 -7.98 4.20
C LEU A 77 -1.95 -7.21 5.53
N LEU A 78 -2.68 -7.66 6.54
CA LEU A 78 -2.87 -6.94 7.81
C LEU A 78 -1.56 -6.56 8.52
N PRO A 79 -0.52 -7.42 8.59
CA PRO A 79 0.74 -7.03 9.21
C PRO A 79 1.39 -5.79 8.61
N HIS A 80 1.17 -5.52 7.32
CA HIS A 80 1.69 -4.35 6.60
C HIS A 80 0.83 -3.09 6.81
N LEU A 81 -0.43 -3.24 7.22
CA LEU A 81 -1.36 -2.13 7.49
C LEU A 81 -1.34 -1.67 8.95
N GLN A 82 -0.81 -2.49 9.87
CA GLN A 82 -0.85 -2.21 11.30
C GLN A 82 -0.30 -0.83 11.65
N ASP A 83 -1.03 -0.13 12.52
CA ASP A 83 -0.67 1.19 13.06
C ASP A 83 -0.48 2.28 12.00
N ARG A 84 -1.08 2.13 10.81
CA ARG A 84 -0.97 3.11 9.73
C ARG A 84 -2.30 3.76 9.42
N ALA A 85 -2.29 5.08 9.33
CA ALA A 85 -3.44 5.86 8.88
C ALA A 85 -3.84 5.41 7.47
N MET A 86 -5.12 5.09 7.27
CA MET A 86 -5.64 4.61 5.99
C MET A 86 -6.38 5.72 5.25
N VAL A 87 -5.98 5.96 4.01
CA VAL A 87 -6.76 6.74 3.04
C VAL A 87 -7.52 5.76 2.15
N MET A 88 -8.84 5.79 2.24
CA MET A 88 -9.72 4.95 1.43
C MET A 88 -9.98 5.62 0.09
N LYS A 89 -9.71 4.93 -1.02
CA LYS A 89 -10.21 5.35 -2.32
C LYS A 89 -11.48 4.56 -2.62
N ARG A 90 -12.62 5.23 -2.47
CA ARG A 90 -13.95 4.60 -2.50
C ARG A 90 -14.58 4.72 -3.87
N TYR A 91 -15.19 3.64 -4.30
CA TYR A 91 -15.91 3.45 -5.55
C TYR A 91 -17.34 2.93 -5.27
N PRO A 92 -18.27 3.79 -4.86
CA PRO A 92 -19.61 3.36 -4.46
C PRO A 92 -20.36 2.63 -5.58
N ASN A 93 -20.05 2.97 -6.83
CA ASN A 93 -20.69 2.44 -8.03
C ASN A 93 -19.84 1.43 -8.81
N GLY A 94 -18.84 0.82 -8.17
CA GLY A 94 -17.92 -0.13 -8.79
C GLY A 94 -16.73 0.54 -9.47
N ALA A 95 -15.83 -0.28 -10.02
CA ALA A 95 -14.50 0.16 -10.46
C ALA A 95 -14.52 1.17 -11.61
N ALA A 96 -15.54 1.14 -12.48
CA ALA A 96 -15.70 2.08 -13.58
C ALA A 96 -16.46 3.35 -13.20
N GLY A 97 -17.03 3.41 -11.99
CA GLY A 97 -17.77 4.57 -11.51
C GLY A 97 -16.86 5.65 -10.91
N ASP A 98 -17.48 6.78 -10.58
CA ASP A 98 -16.80 7.86 -9.89
C ASP A 98 -16.22 7.42 -8.55
N PHE A 99 -15.07 8.00 -8.21
CA PHE A 99 -14.40 7.72 -6.95
C PHE A 99 -14.11 9.00 -6.17
N PHE A 100 -13.90 8.82 -4.89
CA PHE A 100 -13.40 9.90 -4.04
C PHE A 100 -12.43 9.36 -2.97
N PHE A 101 -11.50 10.22 -2.56
CA PHE A 101 -10.62 9.93 -1.45
C PHE A 101 -11.32 10.27 -0.13
N MET A 102 -11.37 9.30 0.77
CA MET A 102 -11.87 9.49 2.12
C MET A 102 -10.72 9.31 3.12
N LYS A 103 -10.27 10.42 3.67
CA LYS A 103 -9.22 10.48 4.70
C LYS A 103 -9.82 10.30 6.08
N ARG A 104 -10.85 11.11 6.40
CA ARG A 104 -11.55 11.05 7.68
C ARG A 104 -12.43 9.81 7.77
N ALA A 105 -12.34 9.08 8.88
CA ALA A 105 -13.26 7.99 9.17
C ALA A 105 -14.71 8.52 9.18
N PRO A 106 -15.67 7.81 8.55
CA PRO A 106 -17.05 8.25 8.51
C PRO A 106 -17.72 8.20 9.89
N SER A 107 -18.78 9.00 10.07
CA SER A 107 -19.65 8.97 11.24
C SER A 107 -21.09 8.71 10.75
N PRO A 108 -21.86 7.78 11.38
CA PRO A 108 -21.42 6.90 12.45
C PRO A 108 -20.48 5.79 11.96
N ARG A 109 -19.68 5.26 12.88
CA ARG A 109 -18.83 4.10 12.65
C ARG A 109 -18.88 3.15 13.84
N PRO A 110 -18.53 1.87 13.69
CA PRO A 110 -18.37 0.97 14.82
C PRO A 110 -17.34 1.50 15.83
N THR A 111 -17.63 1.39 17.12
CA THR A 111 -16.76 1.92 18.19
C THR A 111 -15.39 1.24 18.25
N TRP A 112 -15.29 0.04 17.70
CA TRP A 112 -14.06 -0.74 17.63
C TRP A 112 -13.16 -0.38 16.44
N ILE A 113 -13.55 0.58 15.56
CA ILE A 113 -12.65 1.14 14.55
C ILE A 113 -11.74 2.15 15.23
N GLU A 114 -10.48 1.80 15.33
CA GLU A 114 -9.43 2.66 15.87
C GLU A 114 -9.12 3.83 14.91
N LEU A 115 -8.69 4.95 15.48
CA LEU A 115 -8.39 6.17 14.74
C LEU A 115 -6.95 6.60 14.96
N CYS A 116 -6.40 7.23 13.93
CA CYS A 116 -5.15 7.96 13.94
C CYS A 116 -5.43 9.43 13.68
N SER A 117 -5.40 10.26 14.72
CA SER A 117 -5.61 11.70 14.60
C SER A 117 -4.31 12.38 14.20
N ILE A 118 -4.29 12.99 13.01
CA ILE A 118 -3.12 13.68 12.46
C ILE A 118 -3.45 15.14 12.24
N GLU A 119 -2.67 16.01 12.89
CA GLU A 119 -2.74 17.45 12.66
C GLU A 119 -1.97 17.81 11.38
N HIS A 120 -2.63 18.50 10.48
CA HIS A 120 -2.04 19.04 9.25
C HIS A 120 -1.52 20.47 9.46
N GLY A 121 -0.59 20.91 8.61
CA GLY A 121 0.02 22.24 8.71
C GLY A 121 -0.96 23.43 8.68
N SER A 122 -2.22 23.19 8.30
CA SER A 122 -3.32 24.15 8.40
C SER A 122 -3.99 24.22 9.79
N GLY A 123 -3.52 23.42 10.76
CA GLY A 123 -4.17 23.24 12.07
C GLY A 123 -5.38 22.31 12.05
N ASN A 124 -5.78 21.78 10.88
CA ASN A 124 -6.90 20.85 10.79
C ASN A 124 -6.45 19.44 11.22
N VAL A 125 -7.17 18.85 12.19
CA VAL A 125 -6.97 17.47 12.63
C VAL A 125 -7.89 16.54 11.83
N ILE A 126 -7.31 15.52 11.25
CA ILE A 126 -8.05 14.48 10.50
C ILE A 126 -7.89 13.14 11.22
N ASP A 127 -9.04 12.52 11.55
CA ASP A 127 -9.11 11.20 12.17
C ASP A 127 -9.17 10.13 11.10
N PHE A 128 -8.03 9.54 10.80
CA PHE A 128 -7.94 8.45 9.82
C PHE A 128 -8.33 7.13 10.47
N PRO A 129 -9.06 6.22 9.79
CA PRO A 129 -9.23 4.87 10.30
C PRO A 129 -7.91 4.10 10.26
N ILE A 130 -7.71 3.22 11.24
CA ILE A 130 -6.61 2.25 11.27
C ILE A 130 -7.20 0.87 11.03
N ILE A 131 -6.53 0.04 10.22
CA ILE A 131 -6.95 -1.32 9.92
C ILE A 131 -6.03 -2.29 10.67
N GLN A 132 -6.47 -2.71 11.87
CA GLN A 132 -5.68 -3.58 12.74
C GLN A 132 -6.03 -5.06 12.60
N ASP A 133 -7.21 -5.37 12.08
CA ASP A 133 -7.73 -6.73 12.02
C ASP A 133 -8.72 -6.95 10.87
N LEU A 134 -9.16 -8.18 10.70
CA LEU A 134 -10.07 -8.57 9.63
C LEU A 134 -11.45 -7.88 9.71
N PRO A 135 -12.10 -7.71 10.88
CA PRO A 135 -13.32 -6.90 10.97
C PRO A 135 -13.15 -5.50 10.41
N ALA A 136 -12.06 -4.80 10.78
CA ALA A 136 -11.78 -3.45 10.30
C ALA A 136 -11.51 -3.42 8.79
N LEU A 137 -10.77 -4.41 8.27
CA LEU A 137 -10.54 -4.55 6.84
C LEU A 137 -11.86 -4.73 6.08
N LEU A 138 -12.70 -5.69 6.49
CA LEU A 138 -13.97 -5.94 5.84
C LEU A 138 -14.93 -4.76 5.94
N TRP A 139 -14.93 -4.03 7.06
CA TRP A 139 -15.72 -2.81 7.19
C TRP A 139 -15.30 -1.74 6.18
N VAL A 140 -14.00 -1.49 6.03
CA VAL A 140 -13.47 -0.53 5.05
C VAL A 140 -13.85 -0.95 3.62
N ILE A 141 -13.65 -2.22 3.27
CA ILE A 141 -14.00 -2.72 1.94
C ILE A 141 -15.50 -2.64 1.67
N ASN A 142 -16.32 -2.91 2.70
CA ASN A 142 -17.78 -2.81 2.60
C ASN A 142 -18.27 -1.38 2.33
N LEU A 143 -17.50 -0.35 2.70
CA LEU A 143 -17.76 1.04 2.31
C LEU A 143 -17.51 1.32 0.82
N GLY A 144 -17.16 0.31 0.02
CA GLY A 144 -16.81 0.44 -1.40
C GLY A 144 -15.36 0.89 -1.61
N CYS A 145 -14.49 0.69 -0.64
CA CYS A 145 -13.06 0.94 -0.82
C CYS A 145 -12.45 -0.19 -1.65
N ILE A 146 -12.12 0.07 -2.91
CA ILE A 146 -11.39 -0.87 -3.75
C ILE A 146 -9.89 -0.76 -3.47
N ASP A 147 -9.39 0.47 -3.40
CA ASP A 147 -7.98 0.82 -3.38
C ASP A 147 -7.58 1.34 -1.99
N LEU A 148 -6.78 0.56 -1.27
CA LEU A 148 -6.26 0.88 0.04
C LEU A 148 -4.96 1.66 -0.10
N ASN A 149 -4.89 2.85 0.51
CA ASN A 149 -3.73 3.74 0.44
C ASN A 149 -3.28 4.13 1.85
N GLN A 150 -2.41 3.35 2.48
CA GLN A 150 -1.93 3.66 3.81
C GLN A 150 -0.76 4.66 3.79
N TRP A 151 -0.61 5.36 4.92
CA TRP A 151 0.62 6.08 5.23
C TRP A 151 1.78 5.10 5.40
N TYR A 152 2.98 5.50 5.02
CA TYR A 152 4.18 4.67 5.20
C TYR A 152 4.87 4.91 6.56
N ALA A 153 4.52 5.98 7.30
CA ALA A 153 4.81 6.13 8.72
C ALA A 153 3.69 5.51 9.57
N ARG A 154 4.00 5.16 10.81
CA ARG A 154 3.03 4.63 11.79
C ARG A 154 2.46 5.75 12.64
N CYS A 155 1.27 5.53 13.19
CA CYS A 155 0.53 6.54 13.96
C CYS A 155 1.16 6.92 15.30
N ASP A 156 2.03 6.08 15.86
CA ASP A 156 2.78 6.40 17.07
C ASP A 156 3.79 7.56 16.86
N ASP A 157 4.30 7.70 15.63
CA ASP A 157 5.14 8.83 15.22
C ASP A 157 5.10 8.96 13.69
N VAL A 158 4.21 9.83 13.20
CA VAL A 158 3.99 10.03 11.76
C VAL A 158 5.12 10.77 11.05
N ASP A 159 6.05 11.34 11.79
CA ASP A 159 7.21 12.04 11.24
C ASP A 159 8.44 11.12 11.05
N ARG A 160 8.40 9.89 11.59
CA ARG A 160 9.49 8.91 11.49
C ARG A 160 9.05 7.64 10.75
N PRO A 161 9.21 7.61 9.42
CA PRO A 161 8.82 6.45 8.61
C PRO A 161 9.71 5.25 8.90
N ASP A 162 9.18 4.06 8.60
CA ASP A 162 9.90 2.80 8.65
C ASP A 162 10.22 2.23 7.26
N TYR A 163 9.94 3.01 6.20
CA TYR A 163 10.28 2.70 4.81
C TYR A 163 10.86 3.93 4.10
N LEU A 164 11.85 3.67 3.23
CA LEU A 164 12.20 4.48 2.08
C LEU A 164 11.63 3.78 0.85
N HIS A 165 11.09 4.50 -0.12
CA HIS A 165 10.54 3.87 -1.31
C HIS A 165 10.68 4.74 -2.56
N PHE A 166 10.65 4.07 -3.72
CA PHE A 166 10.62 4.68 -5.04
C PHE A 166 9.38 4.20 -5.78
N ASP A 167 8.67 5.13 -6.38
CA ASP A 167 7.54 4.86 -7.25
C ASP A 167 7.99 5.09 -8.70
N LEU A 168 7.95 4.04 -9.51
CA LEU A 168 8.41 4.06 -10.89
C LEU A 168 7.22 4.21 -11.82
N ASP A 169 6.99 5.43 -12.30
CA ASP A 169 5.86 5.77 -13.15
C ASP A 169 6.29 6.03 -14.60
N PRO A 170 5.72 5.34 -15.60
CA PRO A 170 5.99 5.64 -17.00
C PRO A 170 5.43 7.01 -17.39
N VAL A 171 6.28 7.87 -17.93
CA VAL A 171 5.86 9.09 -18.61
C VAL A 171 5.29 8.72 -19.99
N PRO A 172 4.35 9.47 -20.58
CA PRO A 172 3.81 9.16 -21.90
C PRO A 172 4.91 8.83 -22.93
N GLY A 173 4.76 7.69 -23.61
CA GLY A 173 5.75 7.15 -24.55
C GLY A 173 6.73 6.14 -23.94
N ALA A 174 6.80 5.99 -22.61
CA ALA A 174 7.56 4.91 -22.00
C ALA A 174 6.77 3.59 -22.06
N THR A 175 7.48 2.51 -22.33
CA THR A 175 6.94 1.16 -22.37
C THR A 175 7.03 0.46 -21.01
N TRP A 176 6.36 -0.67 -20.85
CA TRP A 176 6.52 -1.51 -19.66
C TRP A 176 7.96 -2.02 -19.51
N GLU A 177 8.62 -2.33 -20.62
CA GLU A 177 10.02 -2.72 -20.63
C GLU A 177 10.93 -1.64 -20.03
N ASN A 178 10.67 -0.35 -20.35
CA ASN A 178 11.40 0.74 -19.72
C ASN A 178 11.21 0.78 -18.20
N VAL A 179 10.00 0.44 -17.71
CA VAL A 179 9.72 0.35 -16.25
C VAL A 179 10.53 -0.79 -15.61
N LEU A 180 10.56 -1.96 -16.25
CA LEU A 180 11.35 -3.11 -15.78
C LEU A 180 12.85 -2.78 -15.75
N GLN A 181 13.38 -2.19 -16.82
CA GLN A 181 14.80 -1.76 -16.90
C GLN A 181 15.12 -0.74 -15.82
N THR A 182 14.24 0.26 -15.62
CA THR A 182 14.40 1.25 -14.55
C THR A 182 14.41 0.58 -13.17
N ALA A 183 13.56 -0.41 -12.94
CA ALA A 183 13.54 -1.14 -11.67
C ALA A 183 14.87 -1.87 -11.42
N LEU A 184 15.48 -2.47 -12.44
CA LEU A 184 16.79 -3.12 -12.33
C LEU A 184 17.91 -2.12 -12.06
N VAL A 185 17.90 -0.95 -12.70
CA VAL A 185 18.86 0.14 -12.43
C VAL A 185 18.73 0.63 -10.98
N VAL A 186 17.50 0.83 -10.48
CA VAL A 186 17.26 1.21 -9.09
C VAL A 186 17.78 0.12 -8.14
N ARG A 187 17.53 -1.16 -8.45
CA ARG A 187 18.05 -2.27 -7.67
C ARG A 187 19.57 -2.24 -7.57
N GLU A 188 20.27 -2.14 -8.70
CA GLU A 188 21.73 -2.10 -8.75
C GLU A 188 22.29 -0.98 -7.87
N ALA A 189 21.72 0.23 -7.95
CA ALA A 189 22.10 1.34 -7.09
C ALA A 189 21.86 1.05 -5.61
N LEU A 190 20.71 0.46 -5.24
CA LEU A 190 20.41 0.09 -3.85
C LEU A 190 21.33 -1.02 -3.35
N ASP A 191 21.65 -2.01 -4.18
CA ASP A 191 22.57 -3.10 -3.86
C ASP A 191 24.00 -2.56 -3.65
N SER A 192 24.46 -1.58 -4.44
CA SER A 192 25.76 -0.91 -4.24
C SER A 192 25.85 -0.17 -2.90
N LEU A 193 24.71 0.34 -2.42
CA LEU A 193 24.56 0.96 -1.10
C LEU A 193 24.27 -0.07 0.01
N LYS A 194 24.23 -1.37 -0.32
CA LYS A 194 23.85 -2.46 0.60
C LYS A 194 22.45 -2.31 1.21
N MET A 195 21.56 -1.62 0.54
CA MET A 195 20.18 -1.41 0.95
C MET A 195 19.29 -2.58 0.49
N PRO A 196 18.71 -3.37 1.40
CA PRO A 196 17.79 -4.44 1.01
C PRO A 196 16.53 -3.86 0.37
N SER A 197 16.16 -4.33 -0.81
CA SER A 197 15.07 -3.76 -1.58
C SER A 197 14.04 -4.81 -2.00
N TYR A 198 12.76 -4.42 -1.96
CA TYR A 198 11.62 -5.31 -2.18
C TYR A 198 10.65 -4.67 -3.18
N PRO A 199 10.53 -5.23 -4.39
CA PRO A 199 9.66 -4.70 -5.43
C PRO A 199 8.24 -5.25 -5.33
N LYS A 200 7.28 -4.46 -5.83
CA LYS A 200 5.94 -4.91 -6.18
C LYS A 200 5.44 -4.19 -7.41
N THR A 201 4.54 -4.83 -8.18
CA THR A 201 3.77 -4.10 -9.19
C THR A 201 2.81 -3.13 -8.50
N THR A 202 2.52 -1.99 -9.11
CA THR A 202 1.50 -1.08 -8.59
C THR A 202 0.08 -1.60 -8.82
N GLY A 203 -0.05 -2.63 -9.66
CA GLY A 203 -1.33 -3.08 -10.19
C GLY A 203 -2.00 -2.05 -11.12
N SER A 204 -1.26 -1.03 -11.57
CA SER A 204 -1.76 0.01 -12.49
C SER A 204 -0.80 0.21 -13.65
N LYS A 205 0.30 0.94 -13.48
CA LYS A 205 1.22 1.27 -14.58
C LYS A 205 2.70 1.06 -14.26
N GLY A 206 3.07 0.96 -13.00
CA GLY A 206 4.45 1.05 -12.56
C GLY A 206 4.86 -0.02 -11.56
N ILE A 207 6.00 0.20 -10.95
CA ILE A 207 6.59 -0.64 -9.91
C ILE A 207 6.92 0.25 -8.71
N HIS A 208 6.61 -0.25 -7.50
CA HIS A 208 7.12 0.33 -6.27
C HIS A 208 8.29 -0.51 -5.74
N ILE A 209 9.34 0.14 -5.27
CA ILE A 209 10.48 -0.51 -4.62
C ILE A 209 10.58 0.05 -3.20
N TYR A 210 10.58 -0.83 -2.20
CA TYR A 210 10.63 -0.47 -0.79
C TYR A 210 11.93 -0.95 -0.15
N VAL A 211 12.51 -0.09 0.68
CA VAL A 211 13.65 -0.37 1.55
C VAL A 211 13.17 -0.24 3.00
N PRO A 212 13.21 -1.30 3.80
CA PRO A 212 12.88 -1.20 5.23
C PRO A 212 14.01 -0.46 5.95
N ILE A 213 13.66 0.58 6.70
CA ILE A 213 14.64 1.41 7.41
C ILE A 213 14.45 1.39 8.92
N VAL A 214 15.54 1.59 9.66
CA VAL A 214 15.48 1.84 11.10
C VAL A 214 14.80 3.18 11.33
N ARG A 215 13.75 3.19 12.16
CA ARG A 215 13.07 4.44 12.53
C ARG A 215 14.02 5.34 13.33
N GLY A 216 14.03 6.59 12.98
CA GLY A 216 14.91 7.61 13.58
C GLY A 216 14.99 8.83 12.71
N PRO A 217 15.32 8.71 11.40
CA PRO A 217 15.27 9.81 10.45
C PRO A 217 13.86 10.36 10.31
N THR A 218 13.74 11.68 10.16
CA THR A 218 12.47 12.35 9.85
C THR A 218 12.06 12.08 8.40
N GLN A 219 10.76 12.24 8.10
CA GLN A 219 10.27 12.14 6.72
C GLN A 219 11.01 13.09 5.77
N LYS A 220 11.36 14.30 6.22
CA LYS A 220 12.14 15.24 5.42
C LYS A 220 13.52 14.71 5.08
N GLN A 221 14.21 14.07 6.04
CA GLN A 221 15.53 13.46 5.80
C GLN A 221 15.43 12.28 4.82
N VAL A 222 14.44 11.40 5.01
CA VAL A 222 14.20 10.27 4.08
C VAL A 222 13.86 10.77 2.68
N TRP A 223 13.00 11.79 2.57
CA TRP A 223 12.66 12.42 1.31
C TRP A 223 13.89 13.06 0.62
N THR A 224 14.76 13.73 1.39
CA THR A 224 15.97 14.35 0.84
C THR A 224 16.90 13.30 0.25
N LEU A 225 17.16 12.20 0.99
CA LEU A 225 17.98 11.09 0.50
C LEU A 225 17.35 10.43 -0.75
N ALA A 226 16.04 10.16 -0.73
CA ALA A 226 15.33 9.61 -1.88
C ALA A 226 15.47 10.50 -3.12
N LYS A 227 15.39 11.83 -2.92
CA LYS A 227 15.59 12.83 -3.99
C LYS A 227 17.01 12.78 -4.54
N GLU A 228 18.02 12.74 -3.68
CA GLU A 228 19.42 12.67 -4.11
C GLU A 228 19.66 11.41 -4.96
N ILE A 229 19.21 10.23 -4.48
CA ILE A 229 19.31 8.98 -5.23
C ILE A 229 18.60 9.08 -6.58
N ALA A 230 17.35 9.57 -6.63
CA ALA A 230 16.59 9.69 -7.88
C ALA A 230 17.26 10.61 -8.89
N HIS A 231 17.87 11.72 -8.44
CA HIS A 231 18.60 12.63 -9.31
C HIS A 231 19.91 12.02 -9.85
N VAL A 232 20.65 11.28 -9.02
CA VAL A 232 21.85 10.54 -9.46
C VAL A 232 21.49 9.52 -10.53
N LEU A 233 20.43 8.72 -10.29
CA LEU A 233 19.93 7.74 -11.25
C LEU A 233 19.52 8.38 -12.58
N ALA A 234 18.80 9.50 -12.53
CA ALA A 234 18.38 10.23 -13.74
C ALA A 234 19.55 10.83 -14.50
N SER A 235 20.58 11.31 -13.81
CA SER A 235 21.79 11.86 -14.44
C SER A 235 22.65 10.77 -15.09
N ALA A 236 22.71 9.58 -14.46
CA ALA A 236 23.46 8.43 -15.00
C ALA A 236 22.72 7.74 -16.16
N ASN A 237 21.38 7.86 -16.24
CA ASN A 237 20.54 7.17 -17.22
C ASN A 237 19.54 8.15 -17.88
N PRO A 238 19.99 9.24 -18.51
CA PRO A 238 19.12 10.33 -18.97
C PRO A 238 18.15 9.91 -20.09
N GLU A 239 18.47 8.83 -20.82
CA GLU A 239 17.60 8.30 -21.88
C GLU A 239 16.48 7.40 -21.35
N LEU A 240 16.58 6.90 -20.15
CA LEU A 240 15.63 5.97 -19.54
C LEU A 240 14.87 6.59 -18.37
N ILE A 241 15.53 7.39 -17.53
CA ILE A 241 15.03 7.85 -16.24
C ILE A 241 14.85 9.37 -16.20
N THR A 242 13.83 9.81 -15.49
CA THR A 242 13.67 11.22 -15.09
C THR A 242 13.33 11.33 -13.61
N ALA A 243 13.81 12.38 -12.95
CA ALA A 243 13.42 12.78 -11.59
C ALA A 243 12.67 14.13 -11.59
N ILE A 244 12.24 14.61 -12.75
CA ILE A 244 11.57 15.90 -12.88
C ILE A 244 10.14 15.82 -12.34
N TYR A 245 9.87 16.53 -11.23
CA TYR A 245 8.56 16.53 -10.60
C TYR A 245 7.47 17.20 -11.44
N LYS A 246 7.79 18.35 -12.06
CA LYS A 246 6.82 19.15 -12.83
C LYS A 246 6.41 18.40 -14.11
N VAL A 247 5.16 17.94 -14.16
CA VAL A 247 4.62 17.09 -15.24
C VAL A 247 4.91 17.67 -16.64
N ALA A 248 4.64 18.96 -16.85
CA ALA A 248 4.85 19.63 -18.14
C ALA A 248 6.32 19.68 -18.60
N LYS A 249 7.28 19.41 -17.71
CA LYS A 249 8.72 19.41 -18.02
C LYS A 249 9.31 17.99 -18.15
N ARG A 250 8.49 16.95 -17.94
CA ARG A 250 8.96 15.57 -18.04
C ARG A 250 9.24 15.20 -19.50
N PRO A 251 10.43 14.69 -19.82
CA PRO A 251 10.72 14.22 -21.17
C PRO A 251 9.88 12.97 -21.46
N LYS A 252 9.33 12.88 -22.68
CA LYS A 252 8.54 11.74 -23.14
C LYS A 252 9.41 10.46 -23.20
N GLY A 253 8.79 9.30 -23.04
CA GLY A 253 9.45 8.01 -23.14
C GLY A 253 10.37 7.64 -21.97
N ARG A 254 10.38 8.41 -20.89
CA ARG A 254 11.16 8.15 -19.68
C ARG A 254 10.31 7.54 -18.58
N VAL A 255 10.95 6.93 -17.61
CA VAL A 255 10.31 6.49 -16.38
C VAL A 255 10.66 7.48 -15.26
N LEU A 256 9.64 8.00 -14.61
CA LEU A 256 9.83 8.84 -13.44
C LEU A 256 10.22 7.96 -12.24
N VAL A 257 11.33 8.26 -11.62
CA VAL A 257 11.65 7.77 -10.27
C VAL A 257 11.09 8.78 -9.27
N ASP A 258 9.83 8.56 -8.85
CA ASP A 258 9.12 9.51 -7.99
C ASP A 258 9.55 9.35 -6.54
N TYR A 259 10.44 10.21 -6.10
CA TYR A 259 10.88 10.34 -4.71
C TYR A 259 9.89 11.12 -3.84
N ASN A 260 8.98 11.90 -4.45
CA ASN A 260 8.04 12.74 -3.70
C ASN A 260 6.99 11.96 -2.93
N GLN A 261 6.84 10.67 -3.24
CA GLN A 261 5.99 9.80 -2.44
C GLN A 261 6.53 9.59 -1.02
N ASN A 262 7.82 9.91 -0.75
CA ASN A 262 8.38 9.97 0.60
C ASN A 262 8.05 11.28 1.34
N ALA A 263 7.39 12.24 0.73
CA ALA A 263 7.01 13.47 1.40
C ALA A 263 5.88 13.23 2.42
N TRP A 264 5.84 14.06 3.44
CA TRP A 264 4.86 13.99 4.52
C TRP A 264 3.42 13.99 3.98
N GLY A 265 2.59 13.11 4.51
CA GLY A 265 1.18 13.01 4.12
C GLY A 265 0.93 12.30 2.79
N ARG A 266 1.94 11.77 2.13
CA ARG A 266 1.77 10.97 0.92
C ARG A 266 1.41 9.53 1.26
N THR A 267 0.69 8.89 0.34
CA THR A 267 0.25 7.50 0.44
C THR A 267 0.43 6.79 -0.89
N LEU A 268 0.70 5.51 -0.82
CA LEU A 268 0.76 4.63 -1.98
C LEU A 268 -0.23 3.48 -1.84
N ALA A 269 -0.60 2.89 -2.97
CA ALA A 269 -1.41 1.68 -2.96
C ALA A 269 -0.75 0.59 -2.12
N SER A 270 -1.52 0.03 -1.17
CA SER A 270 -1.06 -1.02 -0.28
C SER A 270 -0.61 -2.25 -1.06
N ILE A 271 0.27 -3.02 -0.44
CA ILE A 271 0.51 -4.41 -0.84
C ILE A 271 -0.83 -5.16 -0.91
N TYR A 272 -1.01 -6.00 -1.88
CA TYR A 272 -2.23 -6.79 -2.12
C TYR A 272 -3.52 -5.96 -2.27
N SER A 273 -3.44 -4.64 -2.43
CA SER A 273 -4.60 -3.82 -2.76
C SER A 273 -5.07 -4.09 -4.19
N VAL A 274 -6.37 -4.34 -4.34
CA VAL A 274 -7.02 -4.40 -5.65
C VAL A 274 -7.00 -3.00 -6.25
N ARG A 275 -6.83 -2.91 -7.58
CA ARG A 275 -6.87 -1.65 -8.31
C ARG A 275 -8.11 -1.59 -9.19
N PRO A 276 -8.70 -0.42 -9.35
CA PRO A 276 -9.92 -0.24 -10.16
C PRO A 276 -9.62 -0.24 -11.66
N THR A 277 -8.76 -1.14 -12.10
CA THR A 277 -8.45 -1.35 -13.52
C THR A 277 -9.51 -2.25 -14.16
N PRO A 278 -9.67 -2.25 -15.50
CA PRO A 278 -10.63 -3.13 -16.17
C PRO A 278 -10.42 -4.62 -15.87
N LYS A 279 -9.18 -5.03 -15.52
CA LYS A 279 -8.82 -6.42 -15.20
C LYS A 279 -8.82 -6.74 -13.70
N ALA A 280 -9.26 -5.81 -12.85
CA ALA A 280 -9.22 -5.96 -11.39
C ALA A 280 -7.83 -6.40 -10.88
N THR A 281 -6.79 -5.79 -11.42
CA THR A 281 -5.39 -6.09 -11.08
C THR A 281 -5.10 -5.80 -9.61
N VAL A 282 -4.03 -6.40 -9.11
CA VAL A 282 -3.63 -6.30 -7.70
C VAL A 282 -2.21 -5.75 -7.59
N SER A 283 -2.01 -4.87 -6.65
CA SER A 283 -0.68 -4.38 -6.27
C SER A 283 0.11 -5.49 -5.57
N THR A 284 0.90 -6.25 -6.34
CA THR A 284 1.42 -7.55 -5.95
C THR A 284 2.94 -7.55 -5.77
N PRO A 285 3.45 -8.05 -4.64
CA PRO A 285 4.87 -8.32 -4.47
C PRO A 285 5.39 -9.30 -5.52
N VAL A 286 6.56 -8.96 -6.06
CA VAL A 286 7.28 -9.79 -7.02
C VAL A 286 8.72 -9.95 -6.57
N THR A 287 9.37 -11.02 -7.02
CA THR A 287 10.80 -11.19 -6.83
C THR A 287 11.57 -10.41 -7.90
N TRP A 288 12.83 -10.07 -7.63
CA TRP A 288 13.70 -9.49 -8.63
C TRP A 288 13.86 -10.38 -9.86
N LYS A 289 13.89 -11.71 -9.66
CA LYS A 289 13.92 -12.70 -10.76
C LYS A 289 12.66 -12.65 -11.65
N GLU A 290 11.48 -12.32 -11.10
CA GLU A 290 10.27 -12.14 -11.90
C GLU A 290 10.36 -10.85 -12.74
N ILE A 291 10.96 -9.77 -12.20
CA ILE A 291 11.22 -8.55 -12.95
C ILE A 291 12.20 -8.81 -14.11
N GLU A 292 13.31 -9.51 -13.84
CA GLU A 292 14.29 -9.91 -14.85
C GLU A 292 13.66 -10.76 -15.98
N LYS A 293 12.63 -11.55 -15.64
CA LYS A 293 11.89 -12.39 -16.60
C LYS A 293 10.75 -11.65 -17.33
N GLY A 294 10.54 -10.37 -17.05
CA GLY A 294 9.52 -9.59 -17.72
C GLY A 294 8.10 -9.85 -17.24
N CYS A 295 7.87 -10.02 -15.92
CA CYS A 295 6.52 -10.14 -15.35
C CYS A 295 5.65 -8.95 -15.78
N LYS A 296 4.35 -9.18 -15.94
CA LYS A 296 3.39 -8.17 -16.36
C LYS A 296 2.45 -7.79 -15.21
N ILE A 297 1.92 -6.59 -15.23
CA ILE A 297 0.90 -6.16 -14.26
C ILE A 297 -0.34 -7.05 -14.33
N ASP A 298 -0.73 -7.43 -15.54
CA ASP A 298 -1.90 -8.26 -15.81
C ASP A 298 -1.76 -9.72 -15.35
N ASP A 299 -0.55 -10.16 -14.98
CA ASP A 299 -0.32 -11.49 -14.41
C ASP A 299 -0.95 -11.64 -13.01
N PHE A 300 -1.32 -10.51 -12.38
CA PHE A 300 -1.77 -10.45 -10.99
C PHE A 300 -3.12 -9.76 -10.89
N ASP A 301 -4.16 -10.53 -10.71
CA ASP A 301 -5.54 -10.05 -10.54
C ASP A 301 -6.21 -10.62 -9.28
N LEU A 302 -7.40 -10.13 -8.98
CA LEU A 302 -8.22 -10.52 -7.83
C LEU A 302 -8.50 -12.04 -7.79
N ARG A 303 -8.47 -12.76 -8.92
CA ARG A 303 -8.82 -14.19 -9.02
C ARG A 303 -7.63 -15.10 -8.75
N ASN A 304 -6.40 -14.61 -8.96
CA ASN A 304 -5.22 -15.46 -8.94
C ASN A 304 -4.23 -15.17 -7.79
N VAL A 305 -4.22 -13.93 -7.24
CA VAL A 305 -3.23 -13.52 -6.23
C VAL A 305 -3.33 -14.33 -4.94
N SER A 306 -4.52 -14.70 -4.47
CA SER A 306 -4.64 -15.55 -3.28
C SER A 306 -3.98 -16.91 -3.46
N LYS A 307 -4.16 -17.56 -4.63
CA LYS A 307 -3.49 -18.82 -4.97
C LYS A 307 -1.97 -18.65 -5.10
N ARG A 308 -1.52 -17.49 -5.63
CA ARG A 308 -0.11 -17.16 -5.65
C ARG A 308 0.48 -17.09 -4.23
N ILE A 309 -0.22 -16.42 -3.30
CA ILE A 309 0.21 -16.32 -1.90
C ILE A 309 0.30 -17.70 -1.24
N GLU A 310 -0.64 -18.59 -1.50
CA GLU A 310 -0.58 -19.99 -1.02
C GLU A 310 0.68 -20.71 -1.50
N LYS A 311 1.12 -20.42 -2.72
CA LYS A 311 2.29 -21.06 -3.35
C LYS A 311 3.64 -20.47 -2.91
N VAL A 312 3.74 -19.14 -2.84
CA VAL A 312 5.04 -18.45 -2.62
C VAL A 312 5.14 -17.75 -1.26
N GLY A 313 4.04 -17.69 -0.50
CA GLY A 313 3.97 -16.97 0.77
C GLY A 313 3.94 -15.44 0.58
N ASP A 314 4.14 -14.72 1.67
CA ASP A 314 4.31 -13.27 1.67
C ASP A 314 5.77 -12.90 1.34
N LEU A 315 6.02 -12.49 0.10
CA LEU A 315 7.34 -12.06 -0.37
C LEU A 315 7.83 -10.79 0.34
N TRP A 316 6.94 -10.02 0.96
CA TRP A 316 7.28 -8.82 1.71
C TRP A 316 7.39 -9.05 3.23
N LYS A 317 7.23 -10.27 3.70
CA LYS A 317 7.46 -10.63 5.12
C LYS A 317 8.78 -10.08 5.67
N PRO A 318 9.91 -10.05 4.92
CA PRO A 318 11.16 -9.48 5.41
C PRO A 318 11.10 -7.99 5.78
N LEU A 319 10.18 -7.19 5.17
CA LEU A 319 9.99 -5.78 5.54
C LEU A 319 9.45 -5.62 6.97
N LEU A 320 8.80 -6.64 7.51
CA LEU A 320 8.26 -6.65 8.88
C LEU A 320 9.34 -6.98 9.93
N ASP A 321 10.46 -7.56 9.49
CA ASP A 321 11.54 -7.97 10.38
C ASP A 321 12.41 -6.75 10.79
N LYS A 322 12.34 -6.39 12.07
CA LYS A 322 13.11 -5.26 12.62
C LYS A 322 14.63 -5.44 12.47
N LYS A 323 15.12 -6.69 12.40
CA LYS A 323 16.55 -7.01 12.26
C LYS A 323 17.06 -6.79 10.84
N LYS A 324 16.18 -6.73 9.86
CA LYS A 324 16.53 -6.51 8.44
C LYS A 324 16.41 -5.06 8.00
N ARG A 325 16.16 -4.15 8.92
CA ARG A 325 16.04 -2.72 8.64
C ARG A 325 17.40 -2.10 8.43
N PHE A 326 17.50 -1.30 7.38
CA PHE A 326 18.72 -0.59 7.02
C PHE A 326 18.84 0.72 7.84
N ASP A 327 20.01 1.00 8.38
CA ASP A 327 20.27 2.27 9.08
C ASP A 327 20.69 3.35 8.06
N LEU A 328 19.85 4.38 7.93
CA LEU A 328 20.11 5.49 7.02
C LEU A 328 21.07 6.55 7.61
N LYS A 329 21.37 6.53 8.91
CA LYS A 329 22.18 7.59 9.56
C LYS A 329 23.48 7.92 8.84
N PRO A 330 24.27 6.93 8.33
CA PRO A 330 25.51 7.23 7.63
C PRO A 330 25.34 8.04 6.32
N TYR A 331 24.13 8.07 5.77
CA TYR A 331 23.80 8.70 4.49
C TYR A 331 23.03 10.02 4.66
N LEU A 332 22.74 10.43 5.88
CA LEU A 332 21.99 11.66 6.17
C LEU A 332 22.96 12.80 6.47
N LYS A 333 22.69 13.95 5.84
CA LYS A 333 23.37 15.21 6.12
C LYS A 333 22.62 16.01 7.18
#